data_63f8cd5eb5bcd1ecdd00f2763f240181
#
_entry.id   63f8cd5eb5bcd1ecdd00f2763f240181
#
_cell.length_a   1.000
_cell.length_b   1.000
_cell.length_c   1.000
_cell.angle_alpha   90.00
_cell.angle_beta   90.00
_cell.angle_gamma   90.00
#
_symmetry.space_group_name_H-M   'P 1'
#
loop_
_entity.id
_entity.type
_entity.pdbx_description
1 polymer ?
#
loop_
_entity_poly.entity_id
_entity_poly.type
_entity_poly.pdbx_seq_one_letter_code
_entity_poly.pdbx_strand_id
1 'polypeptide(L)'
;MKVLMFGWEFPPHISGGLGTACYGLVQGMNVHKQEVIFVVPKLWGDEEPVADFVNASGITVDYRERRFKKLWKNLTYLEVNSYLIPYLGPQEFKKFTDYSLHDRTDVAESIFSTNYQFSGKYGKNLMEEVSRYALVGAQIARDRSDFDII
;
A
#
# COMPACT_ATOMS: atom_id res chain seq x y z
N MET A 1 10.41 23.57 0.17
CA MET A 1 9.94 22.49 -0.72
C MET A 1 9.43 21.37 0.16
N LYS A 2 8.31 20.79 -0.21
CA LYS A 2 7.67 19.70 0.51
C LYS A 2 7.69 18.43 -0.34
N VAL A 3 8.27 17.37 0.20
CA VAL A 3 8.51 16.11 -0.51
C VAL A 3 7.53 15.05 -0.01
N LEU A 4 6.82 14.38 -0.94
CA LEU A 4 6.05 13.18 -0.64
C LEU A 4 6.96 11.97 -0.85
N MET A 5 7.29 11.26 0.22
CA MET A 5 8.22 10.14 0.20
C MET A 5 7.53 8.85 0.62
N PHE A 6 7.72 7.79 -0.16
CA PHE A 6 7.18 6.47 0.15
C PHE A 6 8.28 5.56 0.68
N GLY A 7 8.06 4.98 1.85
CA GLY A 7 8.95 4.01 2.47
C GLY A 7 8.23 2.74 2.87
N TRP A 8 8.97 1.75 3.32
CA TRP A 8 8.41 0.49 3.83
C TRP A 8 8.46 0.41 5.34
N GLU A 9 9.51 0.94 5.91
CA GLU A 9 9.79 0.93 7.35
C GLU A 9 10.44 2.24 7.78
N PHE A 10 10.27 2.59 9.06
CA PHE A 10 10.90 3.75 9.68
C PHE A 10 11.24 3.44 11.14
N PRO A 11 12.32 3.99 11.72
CA PRO A 11 12.66 3.78 13.13
C PRO A 11 11.50 4.16 14.07
N PRO A 12 11.34 3.42 15.20
CA PRO A 12 12.19 2.33 15.68
C PRO A 12 11.92 0.97 15.03
N HIS A 13 10.88 0.83 14.21
CA HIS A 13 10.44 -0.43 13.62
C HIS A 13 11.12 -0.68 12.27
N ILE A 14 12.41 -0.98 12.31
CA ILE A 14 13.22 -1.30 11.14
C ILE A 14 13.73 -2.74 11.21
N SER A 15 13.79 -3.39 10.05
CA SER A 15 14.32 -4.75 9.90
C SER A 15 15.69 -4.77 9.19
N GLY A 16 16.07 -3.66 8.56
CA GLY A 16 17.28 -3.61 7.75
C GLY A 16 17.76 -2.19 7.42
N GLY A 17 18.65 -2.12 6.43
CA GLY A 17 19.28 -0.86 6.03
C GLY A 17 18.36 0.15 5.37
N LEU A 18 17.22 -0.30 4.82
CA LEU A 18 16.28 0.60 4.11
C LEU A 18 15.70 1.65 5.05
N GLY A 19 15.18 1.24 6.21
CA GLY A 19 14.62 2.16 7.20
C GLY A 19 15.66 3.15 7.73
N THR A 20 16.89 2.68 7.96
CA THR A 20 18.02 3.54 8.38
C THR A 20 18.38 4.55 7.29
N ALA A 21 18.41 4.14 6.03
CA ALA A 21 18.69 5.04 4.91
C ALA A 21 17.59 6.09 4.73
N CYS A 22 16.31 5.69 4.82
CA CYS A 22 15.17 6.59 4.77
C CYS A 22 15.23 7.63 5.91
N TYR A 23 15.55 7.19 7.13
CA TYR A 23 15.71 8.07 8.28
C TYR A 23 16.81 9.11 8.06
N GLY A 24 18.01 8.65 7.62
CA GLY A 24 19.12 9.56 7.34
C GLY A 24 18.78 10.58 6.24
N LEU A 25 18.05 10.16 5.21
CA LEU A 25 17.59 11.05 4.15
C LEU A 25 16.62 12.10 4.66
N VAL A 26 15.62 11.70 5.47
CA VAL A 26 14.65 12.62 6.09
C VAL A 26 15.38 13.62 6.99
N GLN A 27 16.33 13.17 7.82
CA GLN A 27 17.13 14.07 8.64
C GLN A 27 17.94 15.06 7.79
N GLY A 28 18.57 14.59 6.71
CA GLY A 28 19.29 15.47 5.79
C GLY A 28 18.39 16.52 5.14
N MET A 29 17.18 16.13 4.74
CA MET A 29 16.18 17.08 4.22
C MET A 29 15.79 18.12 5.26
N ASN A 30 15.58 17.72 6.51
CA ASN A 30 15.24 18.63 7.61
C ASN A 30 16.34 19.64 7.89
N VAL A 31 17.61 19.24 7.84
CA VAL A 31 18.76 20.17 7.97
C VAL A 31 18.72 21.25 6.89
N HIS A 32 18.26 20.89 5.68
CA HIS A 32 18.08 21.83 4.57
C HIS A 32 16.70 22.52 4.55
N LYS A 33 15.93 22.44 5.66
CA LYS A 33 14.61 23.05 5.80
C LYS A 33 13.62 22.61 4.73
N GLN A 34 13.73 21.37 4.28
CA GLN A 34 12.74 20.72 3.40
C GLN A 34 11.75 19.96 4.29
N GLU A 35 10.47 20.13 4.02
CA GLU A 35 9.42 19.37 4.70
C GLU A 35 9.27 17.99 4.04
N VAL A 36 8.98 16.97 4.83
CA VAL A 36 8.78 15.60 4.34
C VAL A 36 7.45 15.06 4.83
N ILE A 37 6.63 14.61 3.89
CA ILE A 37 5.49 13.74 4.14
C ILE A 37 5.99 12.31 3.89
N PHE A 38 6.07 11.50 4.94
CA PHE A 38 6.58 10.14 4.84
C PHE A 38 5.46 9.11 4.96
N VAL A 39 5.22 8.37 3.89
CA VAL A 39 4.17 7.35 3.82
C VAL A 39 4.78 5.99 4.13
N VAL A 40 4.16 5.26 5.04
CA VAL A 40 4.53 3.87 5.36
C VAL A 40 3.31 2.95 5.28
N PRO A 41 3.48 1.65 5.01
CA PRO A 41 2.39 0.69 5.00
C PRO A 41 1.64 0.66 6.33
N LYS A 42 2.37 0.76 7.44
CA LYS A 42 1.82 0.74 8.79
C LYS A 42 2.59 1.66 9.72
N LEU A 43 1.87 2.53 10.44
CA LEU A 43 2.39 3.29 11.58
C LEU A 43 2.13 2.53 12.88
N TRP A 44 3.08 2.59 13.77
CA TRP A 44 3.01 2.00 15.11
C TRP A 44 2.67 3.05 16.19
N GLY A 45 2.96 4.33 15.89
CA GLY A 45 2.61 5.46 16.73
C GLY A 45 3.71 5.87 17.72
N ASP A 46 4.90 5.30 17.59
CA ASP A 46 6.10 5.61 18.37
C ASP A 46 7.28 6.06 17.50
N GLU A 47 7.01 6.41 16.24
CA GLU A 47 7.99 6.97 15.33
C GLU A 47 8.45 8.36 15.80
N GLU A 48 9.75 8.68 15.61
CA GLU A 48 10.25 10.02 15.91
C GLU A 48 9.55 11.07 15.03
N PRO A 49 9.13 12.22 15.57
CA PRO A 49 8.36 13.24 14.84
C PRO A 49 9.25 14.10 13.90
N VAL A 50 10.01 13.46 13.04
CA VAL A 50 10.93 14.10 12.07
C VAL A 50 10.30 14.34 10.70
N ALA A 51 9.09 13.83 10.49
CA ALA A 51 8.31 13.99 9.26
C ALA A 51 6.82 14.03 9.56
N ASP A 52 6.01 14.44 8.58
CA ASP A 52 4.56 14.27 8.60
C ASP A 52 4.25 12.82 8.15
N PHE A 53 3.96 11.94 9.09
CA PHE A 53 3.75 10.52 8.81
C PHE A 53 2.33 10.23 8.35
N VAL A 54 2.23 9.44 7.28
CA VAL A 54 0.97 8.96 6.74
C VAL A 54 0.91 7.43 6.79
N ASN A 55 -0.10 6.91 7.46
CA ASN A 55 -0.40 5.48 7.50
C ASN A 55 -1.18 5.07 6.25
N ALA A 56 -0.60 4.19 5.43
CA ALA A 56 -1.28 3.66 4.26
C ALA A 56 -2.38 2.64 4.62
N SER A 57 -2.27 1.98 5.79
CA SER A 57 -3.33 1.09 6.28
C SER A 57 -4.61 1.88 6.55
N GLY A 58 -5.73 1.37 6.04
CA GLY A 58 -7.04 1.96 6.22
C GLY A 58 -7.42 3.02 5.19
N ILE A 59 -6.55 3.36 4.24
CA ILE A 59 -6.88 4.26 3.14
C ILE A 59 -7.70 3.51 2.10
N THR A 60 -8.83 4.09 1.72
CA THR A 60 -9.72 3.53 0.69
C THR A 60 -9.22 3.91 -0.70
N VAL A 61 -8.99 2.91 -1.52
CA VAL A 61 -8.64 3.08 -2.94
C VAL A 61 -9.91 3.09 -3.77
N ASP A 62 -10.15 4.15 -4.56
CA ASP A 62 -11.28 4.25 -5.49
C ASP A 62 -10.85 3.88 -6.91
N TYR A 63 -11.38 2.78 -7.42
CA TYR A 63 -11.09 2.25 -8.74
C TYR A 63 -11.98 2.81 -9.85
N ARG A 64 -12.91 3.72 -9.55
CA ARG A 64 -13.85 4.30 -10.53
C ARG A 64 -13.14 5.16 -11.59
N GLU A 65 -11.99 5.70 -11.27
CA GLU A 65 -11.23 6.51 -12.22
C GLU A 65 -10.67 5.71 -13.41
N ARG A 66 -10.72 6.33 -14.60
CA ARG A 66 -10.26 5.71 -15.85
C ARG A 66 -8.79 5.26 -15.83
N ARG A 67 -7.92 5.97 -15.10
CA ARG A 67 -6.49 5.63 -15.00
C ARG A 67 -6.28 4.37 -14.17
N PHE A 68 -7.01 4.22 -13.07
CA PHE A 68 -7.01 2.99 -12.28
C PHE A 68 -7.60 1.82 -13.05
N LYS A 69 -8.68 2.03 -13.82
CA LYS A 69 -9.23 0.98 -14.67
C LYS A 69 -8.19 0.42 -15.65
N LYS A 70 -7.26 1.25 -16.15
CA LYS A 70 -6.19 0.81 -17.06
C LYS A 70 -5.08 0.06 -16.32
N LEU A 71 -4.63 0.56 -15.17
CA LEU A 71 -3.67 -0.11 -14.28
C LEU A 71 -4.27 -1.40 -13.69
N TRP A 72 -5.53 -1.33 -13.24
CA TRP A 72 -6.25 -2.46 -12.69
C TRP A 72 -6.52 -3.55 -13.72
N LYS A 73 -6.79 -3.17 -14.95
CA LYS A 73 -6.95 -4.16 -16.03
C LYS A 73 -5.70 -5.01 -16.23
N ASN A 74 -4.53 -4.43 -16.05
CA ASN A 74 -3.26 -5.16 -16.12
C ASN A 74 -2.97 -5.95 -14.83
N LEU A 75 -3.32 -5.39 -13.65
CA LEU A 75 -3.17 -6.06 -12.35
C LEU A 75 -4.22 -7.16 -12.15
N THR A 76 -5.46 -6.93 -12.56
CA THR A 76 -6.53 -7.95 -12.52
C THR A 76 -6.19 -9.13 -13.44
N TYR A 77 -5.50 -8.88 -14.55
CA TYR A 77 -5.02 -9.95 -15.44
C TYR A 77 -3.96 -10.82 -14.76
N LEU A 78 -3.12 -10.24 -13.91
CA LEU A 78 -2.17 -10.97 -13.07
C LEU A 78 -2.86 -11.73 -11.91
N GLU A 79 -3.88 -11.14 -11.32
CA GLU A 79 -4.59 -11.70 -10.17
C GLU A 79 -5.59 -12.79 -10.58
N VAL A 80 -6.29 -12.63 -11.69
CA VAL A 80 -7.29 -13.60 -12.20
C VAL A 80 -6.61 -14.81 -12.87
N ASN A 81 -5.41 -14.66 -13.42
CA ASN A 81 -4.67 -15.77 -14.03
C ASN A 81 -3.71 -16.47 -13.06
N SER A 82 -3.44 -15.89 -11.91
CA SER A 82 -2.63 -16.54 -10.87
C SER A 82 -3.51 -16.95 -9.68
N TYR A 83 -4.36 -17.94 -9.85
CA TYR A 83 -4.84 -18.79 -8.75
C TYR A 83 -3.69 -19.58 -8.09
N LEU A 84 -2.50 -19.06 -8.16
CA LEU A 84 -1.35 -19.51 -7.42
C LEU A 84 -1.38 -18.82 -6.05
N ILE A 85 -2.35 -19.20 -5.22
CA ILE A 85 -2.17 -19.13 -3.78
C ILE A 85 -1.33 -20.37 -3.45
N PRO A 86 0.00 -20.24 -3.31
CA PRO A 86 0.82 -21.38 -2.95
C PRO A 86 0.32 -21.86 -1.58
N TYR A 87 -0.01 -23.15 -1.49
CA TYR A 87 -0.43 -23.83 -0.26
C TYR A 87 -1.92 -23.83 0.12
N LEU A 88 -2.85 -23.56 -0.79
CA LEU A 88 -4.24 -23.97 -0.56
C LEU A 88 -4.38 -25.46 -0.87
N GLY A 89 -4.84 -26.23 0.11
CA GLY A 89 -5.24 -27.61 -0.12
C GLY A 89 -6.47 -27.69 -1.06
N PRO A 90 -6.70 -28.85 -1.74
CA PRO A 90 -7.81 -29.00 -2.69
C PRO A 90 -9.19 -28.70 -2.11
N GLN A 91 -9.39 -28.87 -0.80
CA GLN A 91 -10.64 -28.57 -0.11
C GLN A 91 -10.84 -27.09 0.17
N GLU A 92 -9.77 -26.35 0.42
CA GLU A 92 -9.80 -24.90 0.61
C GLU A 92 -9.97 -24.17 -0.72
N PHE A 93 -9.35 -24.68 -1.77
CA PHE A 93 -9.55 -24.20 -3.14
C PHE A 93 -11.01 -24.33 -3.58
N LYS A 94 -11.65 -25.45 -3.26
CA LYS A 94 -13.06 -25.68 -3.59
C LYS A 94 -14.00 -24.72 -2.85
N LYS A 95 -13.75 -24.44 -1.58
CA LYS A 95 -14.49 -23.44 -0.80
C LYS A 95 -14.32 -22.04 -1.38
N PHE A 96 -13.13 -21.70 -1.85
CA PHE A 96 -12.84 -20.38 -2.43
C PHE A 96 -13.55 -20.19 -3.78
N THR A 97 -13.61 -21.22 -4.63
CA THR A 97 -14.33 -21.18 -5.91
C THR A 97 -15.85 -21.13 -5.71
N ASP A 98 -16.40 -21.86 -4.74
CA ASP A 98 -17.83 -21.83 -4.43
C ASP A 98 -18.26 -20.47 -3.85
N TYR A 99 -17.43 -19.83 -3.03
CA TYR A 99 -17.69 -18.48 -2.50
C TYR A 99 -17.69 -17.44 -3.62
N SER A 100 -16.79 -17.53 -4.58
CA SER A 100 -16.69 -16.60 -5.71
C SER A 100 -17.83 -16.71 -6.71
N LEU A 101 -18.58 -17.80 -6.74
CA LEU A 101 -19.69 -18.02 -7.65
C LEU A 101 -21.06 -17.60 -7.11
N HIS A 102 -21.23 -17.50 -5.79
CA HIS A 102 -22.53 -17.21 -5.18
C HIS A 102 -22.75 -15.73 -4.83
N ASP A 103 -21.73 -14.89 -4.81
CA ASP A 103 -21.78 -13.51 -4.29
C ASP A 103 -21.75 -12.44 -5.41
N ARG A 104 -22.40 -12.71 -6.53
CA ARG A 104 -22.36 -11.83 -7.71
C ARG A 104 -23.33 -10.64 -7.70
N THR A 105 -24.20 -10.49 -6.71
CA THR A 105 -25.23 -9.45 -6.73
C THR A 105 -24.93 -8.25 -5.81
N ASP A 106 -24.20 -8.44 -4.69
CA ASP A 106 -23.84 -7.34 -3.79
C ASP A 106 -22.41 -6.80 -4.00
N VAL A 107 -21.66 -7.44 -4.90
CA VAL A 107 -20.24 -7.16 -5.17
C VAL A 107 -20.06 -5.91 -6.03
N ALA A 108 -21.10 -5.41 -6.70
CA ALA A 108 -20.95 -4.33 -7.68
C ALA A 108 -20.52 -2.98 -7.07
N GLU A 109 -20.86 -2.67 -5.82
CA GLU A 109 -20.44 -1.44 -5.16
C GLU A 109 -19.12 -1.59 -4.40
N SER A 110 -18.84 -2.76 -3.84
CA SER A 110 -17.59 -3.04 -3.13
C SER A 110 -16.39 -3.25 -4.07
N ILE A 111 -16.63 -3.55 -5.34
CA ILE A 111 -15.57 -3.72 -6.37
C ILE A 111 -14.86 -2.39 -6.69
N PHE A 112 -15.50 -1.25 -6.45
CA PHE A 112 -14.95 0.06 -6.84
C PHE A 112 -14.23 0.80 -5.72
N SER A 113 -14.27 0.30 -4.49
CA SER A 113 -13.52 0.86 -3.37
C SER A 113 -13.04 -0.24 -2.45
N THR A 114 -11.77 -0.27 -2.15
CA THR A 114 -11.15 -1.29 -1.26
C THR A 114 -10.25 -0.61 -0.24
N ASN A 115 -10.35 -1.09 1.00
CA ASN A 115 -9.50 -0.66 2.09
C ASN A 115 -8.50 -1.77 2.41
N TYR A 116 -7.22 -1.45 2.36
CA TYR A 116 -6.15 -2.40 2.62
C TYR A 116 -5.57 -2.21 4.01
N GLN A 117 -5.25 -3.33 4.64
CA GLN A 117 -4.48 -3.38 5.88
C GLN A 117 -3.12 -4.01 5.59
N PHE A 118 -2.07 -3.40 6.11
CA PHE A 118 -0.70 -3.86 5.89
C PHE A 118 -0.09 -4.37 7.18
N SER A 119 0.71 -5.42 7.09
CA SER A 119 1.52 -5.91 8.20
C SER A 119 2.76 -5.03 8.45
N GLY A 120 3.27 -4.41 7.39
CA GLY A 120 4.52 -3.65 7.40
C GLY A 120 5.76 -4.51 7.61
N LYS A 121 5.65 -5.83 7.44
CA LYS A 121 6.72 -6.80 7.68
C LYS A 121 7.19 -7.46 6.40
N TYR A 122 8.43 -7.94 6.41
CA TYR A 122 8.99 -8.77 5.34
C TYR A 122 8.54 -10.23 5.51
N GLY A 123 7.28 -10.49 5.19
CA GLY A 123 6.65 -11.81 5.32
C GLY A 123 6.47 -12.54 3.99
N LYS A 124 5.80 -13.68 4.04
CA LYS A 124 5.51 -14.52 2.85
C LYS A 124 4.66 -13.77 1.81
N ASN A 125 3.87 -12.79 2.24
CA ASN A 125 2.96 -12.01 1.40
C ASN A 125 3.55 -10.66 0.99
N LEU A 126 4.88 -10.47 1.11
CA LEU A 126 5.52 -9.18 0.86
C LEU A 126 5.18 -8.62 -0.53
N MET A 127 5.26 -9.43 -1.57
CA MET A 127 4.99 -8.97 -2.95
C MET A 127 3.53 -8.55 -3.14
N GLU A 128 2.61 -9.21 -2.48
CA GLU A 128 1.19 -8.85 -2.47
C GLU A 128 0.98 -7.52 -1.72
N GLU A 129 1.56 -7.37 -0.54
CA GLU A 129 1.51 -6.11 0.21
C GLU A 129 2.14 -4.95 -0.57
N VAL A 130 3.29 -5.16 -1.23
CA VAL A 130 3.94 -4.14 -2.08
C VAL A 130 3.03 -3.71 -3.23
N SER A 131 2.38 -4.66 -3.90
CA SER A 131 1.45 -4.36 -4.99
C SER A 131 0.23 -3.55 -4.51
N ARG A 132 -0.33 -3.91 -3.37
CA ARG A 132 -1.44 -3.18 -2.74
C ARG A 132 -0.99 -1.80 -2.24
N TYR A 133 0.20 -1.72 -1.67
CA TYR A 133 0.79 -0.46 -1.21
C TYR A 133 1.01 0.52 -2.36
N ALA A 134 1.41 0.05 -3.54
CA ALA A 134 1.54 0.88 -4.73
C ALA A 134 0.19 1.50 -5.15
N LEU A 135 -0.93 0.75 -5.03
CA LEU A 135 -2.27 1.28 -5.31
C LEU A 135 -2.69 2.35 -4.30
N VAL A 136 -2.46 2.08 -3.01
CA VAL A 136 -2.72 3.04 -1.94
C VAL A 136 -1.84 4.27 -2.08
N GLY A 137 -0.56 4.11 -2.42
CA GLY A 137 0.37 5.21 -2.67
C GLY A 137 -0.09 6.11 -3.81
N ALA A 138 -0.59 5.52 -4.89
CA ALA A 138 -1.16 6.28 -6.01
C ALA A 138 -2.44 7.03 -5.61
N GLN A 139 -3.25 6.49 -4.69
CA GLN A 139 -4.41 7.18 -4.14
C GLN A 139 -3.98 8.36 -3.25
N ILE A 140 -3.04 8.13 -2.32
CA ILE A 140 -2.50 9.18 -1.45
C ILE A 140 -1.93 10.34 -2.26
N ALA A 141 -1.10 10.05 -3.28
CA ALA A 141 -0.50 11.06 -4.14
C ALA A 141 -1.53 11.87 -4.94
N ARG A 142 -2.73 11.33 -5.13
CA ARG A 142 -3.82 12.01 -5.80
C ARG A 142 -4.65 12.88 -4.86
N ASP A 143 -4.95 12.35 -3.68
CA ASP A 143 -5.81 13.02 -2.71
C ASP A 143 -5.09 14.18 -2.01
N ARG A 144 -3.76 14.12 -1.96
CA ARG A 144 -2.91 15.18 -1.43
C ARG A 144 -2.37 16.07 -2.56
N SER A 145 -2.51 17.36 -2.37
CA SER A 145 -1.97 18.40 -3.27
C SER A 145 -0.98 19.32 -2.57
N ASP A 146 -0.58 18.97 -1.35
CA ASP A 146 0.23 19.78 -0.45
C ASP A 146 1.72 19.41 -0.49
N PHE A 147 2.20 18.90 -1.62
CA PHE A 147 3.62 18.59 -1.85
C PHE A 147 4.10 19.11 -3.21
N ASP A 148 5.41 19.35 -3.33
CA ASP A 148 6.03 19.88 -4.54
C ASP A 148 6.60 18.77 -5.44
N ILE A 149 7.03 17.65 -4.85
CA ILE A 149 7.69 16.53 -5.55
C ILE A 149 7.41 15.19 -4.84
N ILE A 150 7.48 14.09 -5.60
CA ILE A 150 7.44 12.70 -5.11
C ILE A 150 8.80 12.07 -5.28
#